data_95c1ec72063d65cc9da2d4b57fdeb277
#
_entry.id   95c1ec72063d65cc9da2d4b57fdeb277
#
_cell.length_a   1.000
_cell.length_b   1.000
_cell.length_c   1.000
_cell.angle_alpha   90.00
_cell.angle_beta   90.00
_cell.angle_gamma   90.00
#
_symmetry.space_group_name_H-M   'P 1'
#
loop_
_entity.id
_entity.type
_entity.pdbx_description
1 polymer ?
#
loop_
_entity_poly.entity_id
_entity_poly.type
_entity_poly.pdbx_seq_one_letter_code
_entity_poly.pdbx_strand_id
1 'polypeptide(L)'
;MKNMPLGIKPGTYEYKRTEGEYKNRIHLRLEKDGHGVLLINANQLYHFNPSAALMAFLILEEVDDNAIIKRLQSVFNVKKKQALTDFIQFKTDFDRIISPMDDPCPICDLNLETLVPFSKHPSAPYRMDLALTYRCNNHCVHCYNEPNRAKNELNISQWKQVLNHVWDLGIPHVVFTGGEPTLIDFLPELITHAEKLGMITGLNTNGRKLSDPSYI
;
A
#
# COMPACT_ATOMS: atom_id res chain seq x y z
N MET A 1 -12.64 -8.46 -21.88
CA MET A 1 -12.41 -8.06 -20.48
C MET A 1 -13.74 -8.20 -19.76
N LYS A 2 -13.89 -9.16 -18.84
CA LYS A 2 -15.11 -9.29 -18.03
C LYS A 2 -15.20 -8.03 -17.16
N ASN A 3 -16.30 -7.29 -17.27
CA ASN A 3 -16.53 -6.10 -16.45
C ASN A 3 -16.41 -6.48 -14.98
N MET A 4 -15.59 -5.74 -14.26
CA MET A 4 -15.53 -5.83 -12.82
C MET A 4 -16.92 -5.59 -12.23
N PRO A 5 -17.37 -6.34 -11.21
CA PRO A 5 -18.70 -6.19 -10.62
C PRO A 5 -19.03 -4.75 -10.21
N LEU A 6 -17.98 -3.99 -9.83
CA LEU A 6 -18.13 -2.61 -9.34
C LEU A 6 -18.12 -1.54 -10.44
N GLY A 7 -17.77 -1.88 -11.68
CA GLY A 7 -17.59 -0.91 -12.77
C GLY A 7 -16.40 0.05 -12.59
N ILE A 8 -15.43 -0.32 -11.72
CA ILE A 8 -14.19 0.42 -11.44
C ILE A 8 -13.02 -0.44 -11.94
N LYS A 9 -11.96 0.18 -12.45
CA LYS A 9 -10.79 -0.56 -12.92
C LYS A 9 -10.07 -1.23 -11.73
N PRO A 10 -9.71 -2.52 -11.78
CA PRO A 10 -8.84 -3.13 -10.79
C PRO A 10 -7.46 -2.47 -10.79
N GLY A 11 -6.86 -2.32 -9.62
CA GLY A 11 -5.55 -1.69 -9.46
C GLY A 11 -5.39 -1.06 -8.10
N THR A 12 -4.24 -0.44 -7.88
CA THR A 12 -3.93 0.29 -6.65
C THR A 12 -4.14 1.78 -6.85
N TYR A 13 -4.84 2.38 -5.91
CA TYR A 13 -5.14 3.81 -5.83
C TYR A 13 -4.47 4.39 -4.60
N GLU A 14 -3.75 5.50 -4.77
CA GLU A 14 -3.05 6.20 -3.69
C GLU A 14 -3.79 7.47 -3.31
N TYR A 15 -3.94 7.68 -2.00
CA TYR A 15 -4.50 8.89 -1.43
C TYR A 15 -3.60 9.39 -0.32
N LYS A 16 -3.52 10.72 -0.17
CA LYS A 16 -2.78 11.39 0.90
C LYS A 16 -3.76 12.23 1.71
N ARG A 17 -3.76 12.00 3.02
CA ARG A 17 -4.53 12.84 3.96
C ARG A 17 -3.56 13.51 4.91
N THR A 18 -3.78 14.81 5.11
CA THR A 18 -3.00 15.60 6.07
C THR A 18 -3.99 16.30 7.00
N GLU A 19 -3.82 16.09 8.30
CA GLU A 19 -4.63 16.73 9.35
C GLU A 19 -3.68 17.23 10.42
N GLY A 20 -3.50 18.57 10.50
CA GLY A 20 -2.47 19.16 11.35
C GLY A 20 -1.06 18.67 10.96
N GLU A 21 -0.35 18.10 11.94
CA GLU A 21 0.99 17.50 11.73
C GLU A 21 0.95 16.06 11.24
N TYR A 22 -0.20 15.41 11.28
CA TYR A 22 -0.37 14.01 10.92
C TYR A 22 -0.56 13.84 9.41
N LYS A 23 0.14 12.85 8.86
CA LYS A 23 0.08 12.52 7.43
C LYS A 23 -0.21 11.04 7.28
N ASN A 24 -1.31 10.72 6.60
CA ASN A 24 -1.63 9.37 6.22
C ASN A 24 -1.45 9.16 4.72
N ARG A 25 -0.75 8.10 4.35
CA ARG A 25 -0.72 7.57 3.01
C ARG A 25 -1.60 6.33 2.97
N ILE A 26 -2.63 6.39 2.14
CA ILE A 26 -3.66 5.36 2.04
C ILE A 26 -3.55 4.73 0.66
N HIS A 27 -3.45 3.40 0.61
CA HIS A 27 -3.52 2.65 -0.64
C HIS A 27 -4.76 1.75 -0.60
N LEU A 28 -5.64 1.94 -1.56
CA LEU A 28 -6.77 1.05 -1.80
C LEU A 28 -6.49 0.21 -3.05
N ARG A 29 -6.27 -1.09 -2.87
CA ARG A 29 -6.16 -2.02 -3.98
C ARG A 29 -7.51 -2.70 -4.22
N LEU A 30 -8.04 -2.54 -5.44
CA LEU A 30 -9.25 -3.21 -5.89
C LEU A 30 -8.89 -4.45 -6.70
N GLU A 31 -9.39 -5.58 -6.25
CA GLU A 31 -9.17 -6.88 -6.87
C GLU A 31 -10.17 -7.10 -8.03
N LYS A 32 -9.82 -8.03 -8.94
CA LYS A 32 -10.66 -8.33 -10.12
C LYS A 32 -12.04 -8.88 -9.78
N ASP A 33 -12.18 -9.49 -8.61
CA ASP A 33 -13.44 -10.05 -8.10
C ASP A 33 -14.30 -9.03 -7.35
N GLY A 34 -13.82 -7.79 -7.21
CA GLY A 34 -14.50 -6.70 -6.52
C GLY A 34 -14.13 -6.54 -5.05
N HIS A 35 -13.38 -7.47 -4.46
CA HIS A 35 -12.84 -7.26 -3.11
C HIS A 35 -11.83 -6.12 -3.09
N GLY A 36 -11.60 -5.55 -1.91
CA GLY A 36 -10.62 -4.49 -1.70
C GLY A 36 -9.65 -4.82 -0.58
N VAL A 37 -8.47 -4.23 -0.68
CA VAL A 37 -7.47 -4.22 0.39
C VAL A 37 -7.05 -2.78 0.64
N LEU A 38 -7.24 -2.31 1.86
CA LEU A 38 -6.81 -1.01 2.31
C LEU A 38 -5.51 -1.16 3.10
N LEU A 39 -4.49 -0.42 2.71
CA LEU A 39 -3.22 -0.32 3.42
C LEU A 39 -3.00 1.13 3.85
N ILE A 40 -2.79 1.36 5.14
CA ILE A 40 -2.52 2.69 5.69
C ILE A 40 -1.11 2.69 6.27
N ASN A 41 -0.29 3.65 5.84
CA ASN A 41 1.09 3.87 6.30
C ASN A 41 1.97 2.60 6.29
N ALA A 42 1.69 1.66 5.39
CA ALA A 42 2.38 0.37 5.23
C ALA A 42 2.34 -0.57 6.46
N ASN A 43 1.53 -0.28 7.47
CA ASN A 43 1.47 -1.08 8.71
C ASN A 43 0.07 -1.55 9.12
N GLN A 44 -0.99 -0.87 8.66
CA GLN A 44 -2.38 -1.27 8.92
C GLN A 44 -2.99 -1.83 7.65
N LEU A 45 -3.57 -3.03 7.74
CA LEU A 45 -4.14 -3.74 6.60
C LEU A 45 -5.57 -4.17 6.90
N TYR A 46 -6.51 -3.78 6.02
CA TYR A 46 -7.92 -4.13 6.11
C TYR A 46 -8.40 -4.78 4.82
N HIS A 47 -9.20 -5.84 4.95
CA HIS A 47 -9.82 -6.52 3.82
C HIS A 47 -11.29 -6.12 3.72
N PHE A 48 -11.70 -5.73 2.52
CA PHE A 48 -13.05 -5.30 2.22
C PHE A 48 -13.76 -6.30 1.31
N ASN A 49 -15.01 -6.60 1.63
CA ASN A 49 -15.91 -7.23 0.68
C ASN A 49 -16.27 -6.25 -0.46
N PRO A 50 -16.91 -6.68 -1.55
CA PRO A 50 -17.18 -5.80 -2.70
C PRO A 50 -17.98 -4.54 -2.37
N SER A 51 -18.94 -4.60 -1.43
CA SER A 51 -19.71 -3.41 -1.05
C SER A 51 -18.89 -2.40 -0.27
N ALA A 52 -18.10 -2.87 0.70
CA ALA A 52 -17.17 -2.04 1.46
C ALA A 52 -16.07 -1.44 0.56
N ALA A 53 -15.53 -2.23 -0.38
CA ALA A 53 -14.53 -1.77 -1.33
C ALA A 53 -15.07 -0.65 -2.24
N LEU A 54 -16.32 -0.78 -2.72
CA LEU A 54 -16.99 0.27 -3.48
C LEU A 54 -17.19 1.54 -2.65
N MET A 55 -17.68 1.40 -1.41
CA MET A 55 -17.90 2.54 -0.52
C MET A 55 -16.58 3.24 -0.20
N ALA A 56 -15.53 2.49 0.17
CA ALA A 56 -14.22 3.04 0.44
C ALA A 56 -13.66 3.82 -0.74
N PHE A 57 -13.73 3.26 -1.95
CA PHE A 57 -13.28 3.93 -3.16
C PHE A 57 -14.02 5.25 -3.39
N LEU A 58 -15.35 5.23 -3.35
CA LEU A 58 -16.15 6.41 -3.63
C LEU A 58 -15.99 7.50 -2.55
N ILE A 59 -15.80 7.12 -1.28
CA ILE A 59 -15.51 8.08 -0.20
C ILE A 59 -14.11 8.71 -0.40
N LEU A 60 -13.11 7.93 -0.80
CA LEU A 60 -11.77 8.42 -1.05
C LEU A 60 -11.70 9.33 -2.30
N GLU A 61 -12.57 9.08 -3.29
CA GLU A 61 -12.77 9.93 -4.46
C GLU A 61 -13.69 11.14 -4.17
N GLU A 62 -14.07 11.36 -2.90
CA GLU A 62 -14.90 12.49 -2.47
C GLU A 62 -16.27 12.60 -3.18
N VAL A 63 -16.84 11.46 -3.57
CA VAL A 63 -18.15 11.40 -4.21
C VAL A 63 -19.26 11.74 -3.19
N ASP A 64 -20.27 12.49 -3.62
CA ASP A 64 -21.44 12.84 -2.79
C ASP A 64 -22.17 11.63 -2.22
N ASP A 65 -22.55 11.70 -0.94
CA ASP A 65 -23.18 10.60 -0.19
C ASP A 65 -24.43 10.03 -0.89
N ASN A 66 -25.27 10.90 -1.46
CA ASN A 66 -26.48 10.45 -2.16
C ASN A 66 -26.12 9.72 -3.48
N ALA A 67 -25.05 10.14 -4.15
CA ALA A 67 -24.56 9.46 -5.33
C ALA A 67 -23.99 8.08 -4.98
N ILE A 68 -23.28 7.95 -3.85
CA ILE A 68 -22.79 6.65 -3.34
C ILE A 68 -23.96 5.72 -3.05
N ILE A 69 -24.98 6.19 -2.33
CA ILE A 69 -26.17 5.38 -1.98
C ILE A 69 -26.87 4.90 -3.26
N LYS A 70 -27.06 5.77 -4.25
CA LYS A 70 -27.64 5.39 -5.55
C LYS A 70 -26.79 4.34 -6.27
N ARG A 71 -25.47 4.47 -6.20
CA ARG A 71 -24.54 3.51 -6.80
C ARG A 71 -24.64 2.15 -6.15
N LEU A 72 -24.68 2.09 -4.80
CA LEU A 72 -24.91 0.85 -4.04
C LEU A 72 -26.19 0.14 -4.45
N GLN A 73 -27.31 0.90 -4.57
CA GLN A 73 -28.57 0.35 -5.02
C GLN A 73 -28.46 -0.29 -6.42
N SER A 74 -27.82 0.41 -7.34
CA SER A 74 -27.66 -0.04 -8.72
C SER A 74 -26.78 -1.29 -8.85
N VAL A 75 -25.66 -1.33 -8.11
CA VAL A 75 -24.67 -2.40 -8.23
C VAL A 75 -25.10 -3.67 -7.49
N PHE A 76 -25.67 -3.52 -6.29
CA PHE A 76 -26.01 -4.66 -5.42
C PHE A 76 -27.51 -4.98 -5.37
N ASN A 77 -28.33 -4.24 -6.11
CA ASN A 77 -29.80 -4.41 -6.17
C ASN A 77 -30.45 -4.41 -4.77
N VAL A 78 -30.05 -3.49 -3.91
CA VAL A 78 -30.55 -3.34 -2.53
C VAL A 78 -31.55 -2.21 -2.41
N LYS A 79 -32.46 -2.29 -1.42
CA LYS A 79 -33.44 -1.22 -1.14
C LYS A 79 -32.72 0.02 -0.60
N LYS A 80 -33.26 1.22 -0.90
CA LYS A 80 -32.71 2.51 -0.47
C LYS A 80 -32.42 2.56 1.05
N LYS A 81 -33.36 2.08 1.86
CA LYS A 81 -33.22 2.07 3.34
C LYS A 81 -32.00 1.25 3.78
N GLN A 82 -31.81 0.08 3.17
CA GLN A 82 -30.66 -0.79 3.46
C GLN A 82 -29.35 -0.13 3.04
N ALA A 83 -29.28 0.35 1.77
CA ALA A 83 -28.09 1.04 1.27
C ALA A 83 -27.69 2.25 2.13
N LEU A 84 -28.68 3.01 2.63
CA LEU A 84 -28.44 4.16 3.51
C LEU A 84 -27.89 3.72 4.86
N THR A 85 -28.48 2.70 5.49
CA THR A 85 -28.04 2.19 6.78
C THR A 85 -26.62 1.65 6.69
N ASP A 86 -26.35 0.79 5.71
CA ASP A 86 -25.03 0.19 5.50
C ASP A 86 -23.95 1.26 5.22
N PHE A 87 -24.31 2.27 4.42
CA PHE A 87 -23.40 3.37 4.08
C PHE A 87 -23.05 4.23 5.31
N ILE A 88 -24.04 4.62 6.12
CA ILE A 88 -23.80 5.44 7.31
C ILE A 88 -22.89 4.70 8.30
N GLN A 89 -23.20 3.41 8.56
CA GLN A 89 -22.36 2.60 9.44
C GLN A 89 -20.94 2.48 8.90
N PHE A 90 -20.79 2.10 7.62
CA PHE A 90 -19.48 1.95 7.01
C PHE A 90 -18.69 3.27 7.02
N LYS A 91 -19.32 4.39 6.68
CA LYS A 91 -18.65 5.70 6.64
C LYS A 91 -18.12 6.09 8.02
N THR A 92 -18.93 5.89 9.08
CA THR A 92 -18.51 6.16 10.45
C THR A 92 -17.29 5.34 10.86
N ASP A 93 -17.30 4.03 10.55
CA ASP A 93 -16.20 3.13 10.88
C ASP A 93 -14.96 3.43 10.02
N PHE A 94 -15.18 3.72 8.72
CA PHE A 94 -14.12 4.02 7.77
C PHE A 94 -13.39 5.34 8.10
N ASP A 95 -14.14 6.39 8.46
CA ASP A 95 -13.56 7.68 8.87
C ASP A 95 -12.68 7.52 10.11
N ARG A 96 -13.05 6.65 11.05
CA ARG A 96 -12.21 6.32 12.22
C ARG A 96 -10.93 5.56 11.82
N ILE A 97 -11.02 4.64 10.86
CA ILE A 97 -9.87 3.86 10.36
C ILE A 97 -8.85 4.77 9.67
N ILE A 98 -9.31 5.73 8.86
CA ILE A 98 -8.42 6.59 8.05
C ILE A 98 -8.03 7.89 8.73
N SER A 99 -8.63 8.22 9.88
CA SER A 99 -8.25 9.39 10.69
C SER A 99 -6.92 9.16 11.40
N PRO A 100 -6.02 10.12 11.39
CA PRO A 100 -4.71 10.00 12.04
C PRO A 100 -4.75 10.18 13.57
N MET A 101 -5.91 10.24 14.19
CA MET A 101 -6.04 10.55 15.62
C MET A 101 -5.50 9.46 16.55
N ASP A 102 -4.98 9.88 17.70
CA ASP A 102 -4.46 9.09 18.83
C ASP A 102 -5.51 8.21 19.54
N ASP A 103 -6.45 7.63 18.83
CA ASP A 103 -7.47 6.79 19.43
C ASP A 103 -6.92 5.39 19.73
N PRO A 104 -7.10 4.86 20.95
CA PRO A 104 -6.54 3.58 21.35
C PRO A 104 -7.13 2.44 20.50
N CYS A 105 -6.32 1.91 19.60
CA CYS A 105 -6.58 0.70 18.82
C CYS A 105 -7.95 0.68 18.10
N PRO A 106 -8.07 1.25 16.86
CA PRO A 106 -9.32 1.18 16.09
C PRO A 106 -9.86 -0.25 15.93
N ILE A 107 -8.98 -1.24 15.93
CA ILE A 107 -9.34 -2.67 15.78
C ILE A 107 -10.14 -3.17 16.97
N CYS A 108 -9.81 -2.73 18.20
CA CYS A 108 -10.48 -3.20 19.42
C CYS A 108 -11.91 -2.67 19.53
N ASP A 109 -12.15 -1.44 19.09
CA ASP A 109 -13.44 -0.76 19.22
C ASP A 109 -14.42 -1.05 18.08
N LEU A 110 -13.91 -1.41 16.88
CA LEU A 110 -14.73 -1.61 15.68
C LEU A 110 -15.24 -3.04 15.50
N ASN A 111 -14.98 -3.95 16.44
CA ASN A 111 -15.38 -5.37 16.34
C ASN A 111 -14.99 -6.01 14.99
N LEU A 112 -13.83 -5.63 14.45
CA LEU A 112 -13.36 -6.15 13.18
C LEU A 112 -12.97 -7.62 13.33
N GLU A 113 -13.51 -8.47 12.46
CA GLU A 113 -13.11 -9.87 12.41
C GLU A 113 -11.63 -9.99 12.01
N THR A 114 -10.85 -10.65 12.86
CA THR A 114 -9.47 -11.00 12.51
C THR A 114 -9.48 -12.14 11.50
N LEU A 115 -8.85 -11.93 10.35
CA LEU A 115 -8.71 -13.01 9.37
C LEU A 115 -7.78 -14.10 9.88
N VAL A 116 -8.18 -15.34 9.67
CA VAL A 116 -7.28 -16.47 9.90
C VAL A 116 -6.06 -16.31 8.98
N PRO A 117 -4.83 -16.42 9.50
CA PRO A 117 -3.63 -16.32 8.67
C PRO A 117 -3.70 -17.25 7.45
N PHE A 118 -3.31 -16.74 6.29
CA PHE A 118 -3.31 -17.47 5.00
C PHE A 118 -4.69 -17.90 4.48
N SER A 119 -5.79 -17.42 5.05
CA SER A 119 -7.15 -17.73 4.57
C SER A 119 -7.53 -17.00 3.27
N LYS A 120 -6.79 -15.97 2.89
CA LYS A 120 -6.98 -15.22 1.64
C LYS A 120 -5.76 -15.36 0.73
N HIS A 121 -6.02 -15.44 -0.57
CA HIS A 121 -4.99 -15.44 -1.61
C HIS A 121 -5.00 -14.07 -2.31
N PRO A 122 -4.15 -13.12 -1.91
CA PRO A 122 -4.07 -11.82 -2.56
C PRO A 122 -3.51 -11.98 -3.98
N SER A 123 -3.93 -11.09 -4.89
CA SER A 123 -3.42 -11.08 -6.29
C SER A 123 -1.93 -10.76 -6.38
N ALA A 124 -1.40 -10.03 -5.40
CA ALA A 124 0.01 -9.69 -5.27
C ALA A 124 0.38 -9.48 -3.78
N PRO A 125 1.65 -9.57 -3.41
CA PRO A 125 2.13 -9.18 -2.08
C PRO A 125 1.74 -7.73 -1.73
N TYR A 126 1.76 -7.40 -0.44
CA TYR A 126 1.56 -6.01 0.01
C TYR A 126 2.87 -5.24 0.13
N ARG A 127 3.97 -5.97 0.26
CA ARG A 127 5.33 -5.45 0.37
C ARG A 127 6.28 -6.31 -0.45
N MET A 128 7.30 -5.67 -1.03
CA MET A 128 8.40 -6.34 -1.70
C MET A 128 9.75 -5.76 -1.27
N ASP A 129 10.66 -6.63 -0.89
CA ASP A 129 12.03 -6.27 -0.57
C ASP A 129 12.90 -6.44 -1.83
N LEU A 130 13.60 -5.37 -2.22
CA LEU A 130 14.42 -5.30 -3.44
C LEU A 130 15.90 -5.24 -3.06
N ALA A 131 16.62 -6.33 -3.27
CA ALA A 131 18.07 -6.39 -3.06
C ALA A 131 18.79 -5.70 -4.22
N LEU A 132 19.15 -4.43 -4.05
CA LEU A 132 19.78 -3.61 -5.10
C LEU A 132 21.18 -4.07 -5.44
N THR A 133 21.92 -4.56 -4.44
CA THR A 133 23.31 -5.02 -4.55
C THR A 133 23.61 -6.07 -3.51
N TYR A 134 24.58 -6.92 -3.76
CA TYR A 134 25.15 -7.81 -2.75
C TYR A 134 26.49 -7.30 -2.19
N ARG A 135 27.01 -6.17 -2.71
CA ARG A 135 28.17 -5.48 -2.12
C ARG A 135 27.80 -4.90 -0.75
N CYS A 136 28.72 -4.99 0.19
CA CYS A 136 28.57 -4.41 1.52
C CYS A 136 29.91 -3.88 2.03
N ASN A 137 29.88 -2.79 2.78
CA ASN A 137 31.03 -2.23 3.49
C ASN A 137 31.15 -2.73 4.94
N ASN A 138 30.38 -3.76 5.32
CA ASN A 138 30.47 -4.49 6.58
C ASN A 138 30.73 -5.98 6.34
N HIS A 139 31.30 -6.64 7.37
CA HIS A 139 31.53 -8.09 7.42
C HIS A 139 30.90 -8.65 8.70
N CYS A 140 29.57 -8.59 8.79
CA CYS A 140 28.84 -9.04 9.97
C CYS A 140 28.92 -10.58 10.09
N VAL A 141 29.24 -11.08 11.27
CA VAL A 141 29.40 -12.54 11.53
C VAL A 141 28.11 -13.33 11.26
N HIS A 142 26.95 -12.68 11.45
CA HIS A 142 25.60 -13.27 11.26
C HIS A 142 24.97 -12.89 9.91
N CYS A 143 25.76 -12.39 8.97
CA CYS A 143 25.20 -11.98 7.67
C CYS A 143 24.74 -13.19 6.88
N TYR A 144 23.49 -13.17 6.43
CA TYR A 144 22.92 -14.22 5.57
C TYR A 144 23.22 -14.02 4.08
N ASN A 145 23.74 -12.84 3.69
CA ASN A 145 24.14 -12.55 2.33
C ASN A 145 25.55 -13.08 2.05
N GLU A 146 25.68 -13.83 0.95
CA GLU A 146 26.99 -14.24 0.44
C GLU A 146 27.62 -13.09 -0.37
N PRO A 147 28.81 -12.59 -0.01
CA PRO A 147 29.45 -11.42 -0.64
C PRO A 147 29.71 -11.57 -2.15
N ASN A 148 29.76 -12.80 -2.66
CA ASN A 148 30.14 -13.11 -4.04
C ASN A 148 28.97 -13.48 -4.95
N ARG A 149 27.73 -13.24 -4.53
CA ARG A 149 26.52 -13.76 -5.19
C ARG A 149 26.20 -13.12 -6.53
N ALA A 150 26.51 -11.85 -6.73
CA ALA A 150 26.16 -11.15 -7.97
C ALA A 150 27.38 -10.50 -8.61
N LYS A 151 27.67 -10.91 -9.84
CA LYS A 151 28.69 -10.26 -10.68
C LYS A 151 28.11 -9.12 -11.54
N ASN A 152 26.80 -9.14 -11.83
CA ASN A 152 26.12 -8.14 -12.65
C ASN A 152 24.98 -7.50 -11.84
N GLU A 153 25.10 -6.21 -11.64
CA GLU A 153 24.05 -5.39 -10.99
C GLU A 153 23.18 -4.73 -12.06
N LEU A 154 21.89 -4.56 -11.78
CA LEU A 154 21.00 -3.81 -12.64
C LEU A 154 21.37 -2.33 -12.62
N ASN A 155 21.27 -1.68 -13.77
CA ASN A 155 21.40 -0.23 -13.86
C ASN A 155 20.10 0.48 -13.45
N ILE A 156 20.17 1.79 -13.31
CA ILE A 156 19.04 2.62 -12.88
C ILE A 156 17.79 2.48 -13.77
N SER A 157 17.97 2.38 -15.08
CA SER A 157 16.85 2.23 -16.02
C SER A 157 16.11 0.91 -15.81
N GLN A 158 16.86 -0.16 -15.59
CA GLN A 158 16.31 -1.48 -15.30
C GLN A 158 15.58 -1.51 -13.96
N TRP A 159 16.15 -0.88 -12.92
CA TRP A 159 15.49 -0.77 -11.61
C TRP A 159 14.19 0.05 -11.68
N LYS A 160 14.16 1.14 -12.45
CA LYS A 160 12.92 1.90 -12.69
C LYS A 160 11.85 1.05 -13.39
N GLN A 161 12.24 0.21 -14.34
CA GLN A 161 11.31 -0.74 -14.96
C GLN A 161 10.79 -1.78 -13.96
N VAL A 162 11.65 -2.29 -13.07
CA VAL A 162 11.22 -3.17 -11.96
C VAL A 162 10.20 -2.46 -11.07
N LEU A 163 10.46 -1.23 -10.65
CA LEU A 163 9.53 -0.45 -9.81
C LEU A 163 8.18 -0.22 -10.50
N ASN A 164 8.19 0.12 -11.80
CA ASN A 164 6.95 0.25 -12.57
C ASN A 164 6.15 -1.07 -12.57
N HIS A 165 6.81 -2.20 -12.82
CA HIS A 165 6.17 -3.52 -12.80
C HIS A 165 5.62 -3.88 -11.41
N VAL A 166 6.37 -3.59 -10.36
CA VAL A 166 5.95 -3.82 -8.97
C VAL A 166 4.68 -3.02 -8.66
N TRP A 167 4.64 -1.75 -9.09
CA TRP A 167 3.45 -0.91 -8.94
C TRP A 167 2.26 -1.44 -9.74
N ASP A 168 2.47 -1.81 -11.01
CA ASP A 168 1.42 -2.35 -11.89
C ASP A 168 0.84 -3.68 -11.38
N LEU A 169 1.63 -4.47 -10.66
CA LEU A 169 1.17 -5.66 -9.94
C LEU A 169 0.32 -5.33 -8.71
N GLY A 170 0.27 -4.07 -8.29
CA GLY A 170 -0.49 -3.62 -7.13
C GLY A 170 0.26 -3.72 -5.79
N ILE A 171 1.58 -3.66 -5.80
CA ILE A 171 2.43 -3.71 -4.60
C ILE A 171 2.78 -2.28 -4.17
N PRO A 172 2.15 -1.73 -3.12
CA PRO A 172 2.29 -0.31 -2.76
C PRO A 172 3.50 -0.02 -1.86
N HIS A 173 4.17 -1.03 -1.33
CA HIS A 173 5.28 -0.85 -0.39
C HIS A 173 6.52 -1.60 -0.87
N VAL A 174 7.62 -0.89 -1.05
CA VAL A 174 8.92 -1.47 -1.38
C VAL A 174 9.96 -1.13 -0.33
N VAL A 175 10.85 -2.08 -0.07
CA VAL A 175 11.98 -1.88 0.84
C VAL A 175 13.28 -2.14 0.06
N PHE A 176 14.10 -1.13 -0.05
CA PHE A 176 15.42 -1.27 -0.63
C PHE A 176 16.37 -1.92 0.38
N THR A 177 16.99 -2.99 -0.04
CA THR A 177 17.87 -3.82 0.78
C THR A 177 19.03 -4.38 -0.07
N GLY A 178 19.70 -5.40 0.43
CA GLY A 178 20.78 -6.10 -0.26
C GLY A 178 21.93 -6.40 0.69
N GLY A 179 23.17 -6.21 0.22
CA GLY A 179 24.31 -6.06 1.10
C GLY A 179 24.21 -4.72 1.84
N GLU A 180 24.60 -3.64 1.17
CA GLU A 180 24.36 -2.27 1.66
C GLU A 180 23.82 -1.40 0.52
N PRO A 181 22.52 -1.07 0.52
CA PRO A 181 21.87 -0.35 -0.59
C PRO A 181 22.42 1.07 -0.77
N THR A 182 22.94 1.72 0.27
CA THR A 182 23.52 3.07 0.16
C THR A 182 24.84 3.12 -0.63
N LEU A 183 25.42 1.95 -0.98
CA LEU A 183 26.55 1.89 -1.91
C LEU A 183 26.16 2.10 -3.37
N ILE A 184 24.85 2.11 -3.65
CA ILE A 184 24.29 2.40 -4.98
C ILE A 184 24.13 3.91 -5.12
N ASP A 185 24.88 4.54 -6.00
CA ASP A 185 24.92 6.01 -6.15
C ASP A 185 23.56 6.59 -6.60
N PHE A 186 22.80 5.83 -7.38
CA PHE A 186 21.48 6.24 -7.86
C PHE A 186 20.32 5.85 -6.93
N LEU A 187 20.58 5.41 -5.69
CA LEU A 187 19.52 5.07 -4.71
C LEU A 187 18.55 6.24 -4.46
N PRO A 188 18.98 7.49 -4.28
CA PRO A 188 18.06 8.61 -4.08
C PRO A 188 17.11 8.82 -5.26
N GLU A 189 17.59 8.58 -6.49
CA GLU A 189 16.76 8.67 -7.68
C GLU A 189 15.73 7.54 -7.78
N LEU A 190 16.06 6.32 -7.32
CA LEU A 190 15.11 5.22 -7.24
C LEU A 190 14.04 5.47 -6.19
N ILE A 191 14.40 6.00 -5.03
CA ILE A 191 13.45 6.41 -3.98
C ILE A 191 12.49 7.44 -4.56
N THR A 192 13.02 8.49 -5.19
CA THR A 192 12.21 9.52 -5.84
C THR A 192 11.27 8.96 -6.90
N HIS A 193 11.73 7.98 -7.70
CA HIS A 193 10.91 7.33 -8.71
C HIS A 193 9.77 6.52 -8.08
N ALA A 194 10.06 5.71 -7.05
CA ALA A 194 9.06 4.95 -6.32
C ALA A 194 8.00 5.86 -5.66
N GLU A 195 8.43 6.95 -5.03
CA GLU A 195 7.53 7.96 -4.44
C GLU A 195 6.62 8.62 -5.49
N LYS A 196 7.14 8.90 -6.69
CA LYS A 196 6.35 9.44 -7.81
C LYS A 196 5.31 8.46 -8.35
N LEU A 197 5.57 7.15 -8.23
CA LEU A 197 4.59 6.12 -8.56
C LEU A 197 3.49 6.00 -7.49
N GLY A 198 3.69 6.57 -6.30
CA GLY A 198 2.78 6.47 -5.17
C GLY A 198 3.19 5.40 -4.15
N MET A 199 4.35 4.78 -4.29
CA MET A 199 4.81 3.75 -3.36
C MET A 199 5.26 4.34 -2.02
N ILE A 200 5.12 3.57 -0.95
CA ILE A 200 5.84 3.79 0.30
C ILE A 200 7.20 3.13 0.17
N THR A 201 8.26 3.85 0.52
CA THR A 201 9.63 3.34 0.46
C THR A 201 10.21 3.11 1.85
N GLY A 202 10.84 1.97 2.04
CA GLY A 202 11.66 1.63 3.20
C GLY A 202 13.11 1.41 2.78
N LEU A 203 14.02 1.54 3.74
CA LEU A 203 15.45 1.32 3.54
C LEU A 203 16.03 0.47 4.66
N ASN A 204 16.53 -0.71 4.33
CA ASN A 204 17.31 -1.54 5.24
C ASN A 204 18.80 -1.27 5.00
N THR A 205 19.43 -0.51 5.89
CA THR A 205 20.82 -0.07 5.78
C THR A 205 21.58 -0.28 7.08
N ASN A 206 22.89 -0.46 6.99
CA ASN A 206 23.77 -0.44 8.16
C ASN A 206 24.02 0.99 8.70
N GLY A 207 23.50 2.01 8.04
CA GLY A 207 23.51 3.39 8.46
C GLY A 207 24.84 4.15 8.31
N ARG A 208 25.92 3.51 7.88
CA ARG A 208 27.25 4.16 7.84
C ARG A 208 27.30 5.40 6.97
N LYS A 209 26.66 5.36 5.79
CA LYS A 209 26.61 6.52 4.89
C LYS A 209 25.70 7.64 5.42
N LEU A 210 24.73 7.32 6.27
CA LEU A 210 23.83 8.31 6.88
C LEU A 210 24.51 9.15 7.97
N SER A 211 25.73 8.81 8.38
CA SER A 211 26.55 9.66 9.27
C SER A 211 27.26 10.81 8.54
N ASP A 212 27.25 10.79 7.22
CA ASP A 212 27.79 11.86 6.38
C ASP A 212 26.68 12.87 6.05
N PRO A 213 26.75 14.12 6.57
CA PRO A 213 25.75 15.15 6.30
C PRO A 213 25.57 15.47 4.82
N SER A 214 26.58 15.22 4.00
CA SER A 214 26.52 15.49 2.55
C SER A 214 25.69 14.43 1.78
N TYR A 215 25.41 13.30 2.42
CA TYR A 215 24.62 12.22 1.84
C TYR A 215 23.11 12.35 2.15
N ILE A 216 22.74 13.06 3.22
CA ILE A 216 21.38 13.26 3.68
C ILE A 216 20.81 14.55 3.08
#